data_24b57a6bcffef673681ca38ebf57dfae
#
_entry.id   24b57a6bcffef673681ca38ebf57dfae
#
_cell.length_a   1.000
_cell.length_b   1.000
_cell.length_c   1.000
_cell.angle_alpha   90.00
_cell.angle_beta   90.00
_cell.angle_gamma   90.00
#
_symmetry.space_group_name_H-M   'P 1'
#
loop_
_entity.id
_entity.type
_entity.pdbx_description
1 polymer ?
#
loop_
_entity_poly.entity_id
_entity_poly.type
_entity_poly.pdbx_seq_one_letter_code
_entity_poly.pdbx_strand_id
1 'polypeptide(L)'
;MAEHEILTEAEAGVATIRLNRPDQRNAFSGTMRAELNAALGKFEADDGIRAIVLTGQGRYFSVGADLSRRGQDTFSGPGPERAPEPYLTHPWLLRTPLIAAMNGSAAGMGLTIPMAWDIRIAAADAKYSFVFPRRGIVPEFGATWLVPRLAGLSAGLELLLTGRPFSGAEAAAMGLVSRALPADQVLPAAQEIAHDIADHTSAMSAAATKALVYRGLEEPDRARHHDLESDVFRWTGQQADAREGIAAFLQKRAPRWPLAKTTDFPPQLAAPDPATLR
;
A
#
# COMPACT_ATOMS: atom_id res chain seq x y z
N MET A 1 8.26 -17.69 -24.12
CA MET A 1 7.21 -16.89 -23.47
C MET A 1 7.93 -15.89 -22.59
N ALA A 2 7.56 -14.59 -22.63
CA ALA A 2 8.15 -13.62 -21.71
C ALA A 2 7.74 -14.04 -20.27
N GLU A 3 8.72 -14.19 -19.41
CA GLU A 3 8.49 -14.52 -18.00
C GLU A 3 7.85 -13.31 -17.32
N HIS A 4 6.73 -13.50 -16.61
CA HIS A 4 6.07 -12.42 -15.89
C HIS A 4 6.96 -11.90 -14.76
N GLU A 5 7.10 -10.58 -14.66
CA GLU A 5 7.91 -9.92 -13.64
C GLU A 5 7.18 -9.77 -12.30
N ILE A 6 5.87 -10.07 -12.28
CA ILE A 6 5.11 -10.32 -11.06
C ILE A 6 4.37 -11.67 -11.16
N LEU A 7 4.09 -12.28 -10.01
CA LEU A 7 3.19 -13.41 -9.90
C LEU A 7 2.01 -13.01 -9.03
N THR A 8 0.81 -13.49 -9.36
CA THR A 8 -0.40 -13.20 -8.60
C THR A 8 -1.14 -14.48 -8.26
N GLU A 9 -1.61 -14.57 -7.03
CA GLU A 9 -2.51 -15.62 -6.55
C GLU A 9 -3.68 -14.96 -5.79
N ALA A 10 -4.84 -15.58 -5.79
CA ALA A 10 -5.99 -15.10 -5.02
C ALA A 10 -6.71 -16.29 -4.41
N GLU A 11 -6.90 -16.26 -3.10
CA GLU A 11 -7.54 -17.31 -2.34
C GLU A 11 -8.30 -16.71 -1.15
N ALA A 12 -9.51 -17.19 -0.87
CA ALA A 12 -10.31 -16.79 0.29
C ALA A 12 -10.39 -15.27 0.50
N GLY A 13 -10.58 -14.49 -0.57
CA GLY A 13 -10.72 -13.03 -0.49
C GLY A 13 -9.40 -12.26 -0.38
N VAL A 14 -8.27 -12.94 -0.34
CA VAL A 14 -6.94 -12.31 -0.27
C VAL A 14 -6.19 -12.49 -1.59
N ALA A 15 -5.73 -11.39 -2.18
CA ALA A 15 -4.82 -11.43 -3.31
C ALA A 15 -3.37 -11.24 -2.84
N THR A 16 -2.45 -12.09 -3.31
CA THR A 16 -1.01 -11.94 -3.06
C THR A 16 -0.30 -11.64 -4.38
N ILE A 17 0.47 -10.55 -4.39
CA ILE A 17 1.33 -10.13 -5.50
C ILE A 17 2.78 -10.37 -5.08
N ARG A 18 3.54 -11.09 -5.91
CA ARG A 18 4.98 -11.33 -5.69
C ARG A 18 5.79 -10.64 -6.77
N LEU A 19 6.71 -9.76 -6.38
CA LEU A 19 7.73 -9.23 -7.29
C LEU A 19 8.64 -10.39 -7.71
N ASN A 20 8.75 -10.67 -9.00
CA ASN A 20 9.35 -11.91 -9.53
C ASN A 20 10.53 -11.64 -10.47
N ARG A 21 11.53 -10.93 -9.95
CA ARG A 21 12.85 -10.77 -10.58
C ARG A 21 13.97 -11.04 -9.55
N PRO A 22 14.00 -12.23 -8.91
CA PRO A 22 14.90 -12.52 -7.80
C PRO A 22 16.39 -12.35 -8.17
N ASP A 23 16.79 -12.70 -9.39
CA ASP A 23 18.16 -12.57 -9.89
C ASP A 23 18.58 -11.09 -10.03
N GLN A 24 17.65 -10.18 -10.28
CA GLN A 24 17.84 -8.74 -10.28
C GLN A 24 17.39 -8.10 -8.94
N ARG A 25 17.29 -8.91 -7.86
CA ARG A 25 16.87 -8.45 -6.53
C ARG A 25 15.54 -7.70 -6.55
N ASN A 26 14.62 -8.11 -7.41
CA ASN A 26 13.32 -7.50 -7.64
C ASN A 26 13.40 -6.01 -7.98
N ALA A 27 14.38 -5.60 -8.79
CA ALA A 27 14.48 -4.24 -9.30
C ALA A 27 13.29 -3.92 -10.22
N PHE A 28 12.67 -2.75 -10.01
CA PHE A 28 11.51 -2.29 -10.78
C PHE A 28 11.90 -1.89 -12.20
N SER A 29 11.48 -2.66 -13.16
CA SER A 29 11.48 -2.32 -14.58
C SER A 29 10.20 -1.59 -14.98
N GLY A 30 10.12 -1.07 -16.21
CA GLY A 30 8.87 -0.57 -16.78
C GLY A 30 7.80 -1.65 -16.88
N THR A 31 8.17 -2.89 -17.23
CA THR A 31 7.27 -4.05 -17.31
C THR A 31 6.70 -4.39 -15.94
N MET A 32 7.54 -4.52 -14.91
CA MET A 32 7.08 -4.82 -13.54
C MET A 32 6.10 -3.76 -13.03
N ARG A 33 6.35 -2.48 -13.31
CA ARG A 33 5.43 -1.40 -12.91
C ARG A 33 4.09 -1.49 -13.63
N ALA A 34 4.10 -1.77 -14.93
CA ALA A 34 2.88 -1.94 -15.72
C ALA A 34 2.07 -3.15 -15.24
N GLU A 35 2.72 -4.29 -15.01
CA GLU A 35 2.07 -5.49 -14.50
C GLU A 35 1.51 -5.28 -13.08
N LEU A 36 2.24 -4.59 -12.19
CA LEU A 36 1.77 -4.26 -10.83
C LEU A 36 0.53 -3.36 -10.88
N ASN A 37 0.54 -2.31 -11.73
CA ASN A 37 -0.64 -1.47 -11.93
C ASN A 37 -1.85 -2.25 -12.44
N ALA A 38 -1.65 -3.11 -13.42
CA ALA A 38 -2.70 -3.94 -13.99
C ALA A 38 -3.29 -4.90 -12.93
N ALA A 39 -2.42 -5.51 -12.11
CA ALA A 39 -2.86 -6.40 -11.03
C ALA A 39 -3.64 -5.64 -9.94
N LEU A 40 -3.15 -4.46 -9.51
CA LEU A 40 -3.87 -3.61 -8.55
C LEU A 40 -5.24 -3.19 -9.09
N GLY A 41 -5.32 -2.74 -10.34
CA GLY A 41 -6.59 -2.37 -10.97
C GLY A 41 -7.58 -3.54 -11.08
N LYS A 42 -7.08 -4.73 -11.45
CA LYS A 42 -7.88 -5.95 -11.50
C LYS A 42 -8.47 -6.31 -10.13
N PHE A 43 -7.65 -6.32 -9.09
CA PHE A 43 -8.08 -6.68 -7.74
C PHE A 43 -8.96 -5.59 -7.08
N GLU A 44 -8.73 -4.33 -7.41
CA GLU A 44 -9.59 -3.23 -6.96
C GLU A 44 -11.01 -3.34 -7.53
N ALA A 45 -11.14 -3.75 -8.79
CA ALA A 45 -12.42 -3.94 -9.47
C ALA A 45 -13.16 -5.22 -9.06
N ASP A 46 -12.51 -6.15 -8.38
CA ASP A 46 -13.08 -7.43 -7.94
C ASP A 46 -13.57 -7.33 -6.49
N ASP A 47 -14.89 -7.34 -6.29
CA ASP A 47 -15.51 -7.32 -4.95
C ASP A 47 -15.25 -8.59 -4.13
N GLY A 48 -14.84 -9.68 -4.76
CA GLY A 48 -14.38 -10.89 -4.08
C GLY A 48 -13.02 -10.71 -3.40
N ILE A 49 -12.20 -9.72 -3.81
CA ILE A 49 -10.92 -9.42 -3.19
C ILE A 49 -11.10 -8.36 -2.08
N ARG A 50 -10.74 -8.75 -0.88
CA ARG A 50 -10.96 -8.00 0.37
C ARG A 50 -9.69 -7.35 0.90
N ALA A 51 -8.53 -7.92 0.60
CA ALA A 51 -7.22 -7.39 0.94
C ALA A 51 -6.18 -7.82 -0.10
N ILE A 52 -5.13 -7.01 -0.29
CA ILE A 52 -4.02 -7.29 -1.20
C ILE A 52 -2.72 -7.28 -0.42
N VAL A 53 -1.91 -8.34 -0.56
CA VAL A 53 -0.58 -8.48 0.02
C VAL A 53 0.47 -8.34 -1.07
N LEU A 54 1.53 -7.54 -0.85
CA LEU A 54 2.69 -7.43 -1.73
C LEU A 54 3.92 -7.99 -1.03
N THR A 55 4.68 -8.86 -1.71
CA THR A 55 5.94 -9.40 -1.22
C THR A 55 6.97 -9.55 -2.34
N GLY A 56 8.22 -9.85 -2.01
CA GLY A 56 9.27 -10.14 -2.98
C GLY A 56 9.56 -11.63 -3.08
N GLN A 57 9.83 -12.14 -4.29
CA GLN A 57 10.34 -13.49 -4.49
C GLN A 57 11.81 -13.56 -4.06
N GLY A 58 12.18 -14.60 -3.32
CA GLY A 58 13.55 -14.84 -2.88
C GLY A 58 13.98 -13.95 -1.69
N ARG A 59 15.28 -13.63 -1.63
CA ARG A 59 15.94 -13.01 -0.47
C ARG A 59 15.62 -11.52 -0.29
N TYR A 60 15.31 -10.81 -1.36
CA TYR A 60 15.12 -9.35 -1.36
C TYR A 60 13.64 -9.01 -1.55
N PHE A 61 13.19 -7.96 -0.87
CA PHE A 61 11.90 -7.39 -1.24
C PHE A 61 12.07 -6.64 -2.58
N SER A 62 12.84 -5.56 -2.62
CA SER A 62 13.19 -4.87 -3.87
C SER A 62 14.34 -3.87 -3.66
N VAL A 63 15.30 -3.83 -4.57
CA VAL A 63 16.40 -2.84 -4.54
C VAL A 63 16.08 -1.51 -5.22
N GLY A 64 14.83 -1.31 -5.67
CA GLY A 64 14.39 -0.07 -6.31
C GLY A 64 14.44 -0.12 -7.83
N ALA A 65 14.64 1.03 -8.46
CA ALA A 65 14.64 1.14 -9.93
C ALA A 65 15.72 0.28 -10.58
N ASP A 66 15.38 -0.35 -11.71
CA ASP A 66 16.36 -1.08 -12.55
C ASP A 66 17.25 -0.08 -13.29
N LEU A 67 18.48 0.04 -12.82
CA LEU A 67 19.48 0.95 -13.38
C LEU A 67 20.26 0.33 -14.57
N SER A 68 20.08 -0.95 -14.87
CA SER A 68 20.89 -1.67 -15.86
C SER A 68 20.59 -1.27 -17.30
N ARG A 69 19.37 -0.82 -17.59
CA ARG A 69 18.88 -0.55 -18.94
C ARG A 69 19.00 0.91 -19.41
N ARG A 70 19.21 1.87 -18.50
CA ARG A 70 19.11 3.32 -18.81
C ARG A 70 20.37 4.14 -18.47
N GLY A 71 21.35 3.57 -17.79
CA GLY A 71 22.57 4.30 -17.44
C GLY A 71 22.26 5.64 -16.75
N GLN A 72 22.85 6.73 -17.29
CA GLN A 72 22.70 8.09 -16.73
C GLN A 72 21.27 8.67 -16.88
N ASP A 73 20.46 8.14 -17.81
CA ASP A 73 19.10 8.66 -18.11
C ASP A 73 17.98 8.01 -17.31
N THR A 74 18.29 7.16 -16.33
CA THR A 74 17.29 6.41 -15.54
C THR A 74 16.27 7.32 -14.86
N PHE A 75 16.67 8.52 -14.44
CA PHE A 75 15.84 9.47 -13.71
C PHE A 75 15.46 10.73 -14.51
N SER A 76 15.89 10.85 -15.75
CA SER A 76 15.66 12.05 -16.58
C SER A 76 14.24 12.17 -17.12
N GLY A 77 13.38 11.19 -16.82
CA GLY A 77 12.03 11.12 -17.37
C GLY A 77 12.02 10.70 -18.86
N PRO A 78 10.84 10.47 -19.45
CA PRO A 78 10.73 10.36 -20.88
C PRO A 78 11.05 11.72 -21.51
N GLY A 79 11.96 11.75 -22.47
CA GLY A 79 12.12 12.94 -23.33
C GLY A 79 10.78 13.31 -23.99
N PRO A 80 10.67 14.49 -24.61
CA PRO A 80 9.41 15.03 -25.14
C PRO A 80 8.70 14.12 -26.14
N GLU A 81 9.39 13.12 -26.69
CA GLU A 81 8.85 12.17 -27.67
C GLU A 81 8.42 10.82 -27.08
N ARG A 82 8.57 10.60 -25.78
CA ARG A 82 8.26 9.32 -25.14
C ARG A 82 6.99 9.41 -24.33
N ALA A 83 6.07 8.48 -24.56
CA ALA A 83 4.88 8.37 -23.71
C ALA A 83 5.29 8.29 -22.23
N PRO A 84 4.63 9.02 -21.32
CA PRO A 84 4.94 8.94 -19.90
C PRO A 84 4.81 7.49 -19.46
N GLU A 85 5.82 6.99 -18.73
CA GLU A 85 5.68 5.67 -18.11
C GLU A 85 4.49 5.69 -17.16
N PRO A 86 3.68 4.62 -17.13
CA PRO A 86 2.54 4.59 -16.23
C PRO A 86 3.04 4.77 -14.80
N TYR A 87 2.58 5.84 -14.14
CA TYR A 87 2.78 5.98 -12.71
C TYR A 87 2.06 4.83 -12.02
N LEU A 88 2.67 4.28 -10.97
CA LEU A 88 1.97 3.33 -10.11
C LEU A 88 0.75 4.03 -9.51
N THR A 89 -0.38 3.35 -9.54
CA THR A 89 -1.60 3.82 -8.85
C THR A 89 -1.28 4.07 -7.39
N HIS A 90 -1.61 5.26 -6.93
CA HIS A 90 -1.36 5.61 -5.54
C HIS A 90 -2.22 4.77 -4.60
N PRO A 91 -1.62 4.04 -3.65
CA PRO A 91 -2.32 3.11 -2.76
C PRO A 91 -3.48 3.73 -1.97
N TRP A 92 -3.36 5.01 -1.59
CA TRP A 92 -4.43 5.72 -0.87
C TRP A 92 -5.68 6.04 -1.71
N LEU A 93 -5.62 5.86 -3.04
CA LEU A 93 -6.77 6.00 -3.93
C LEU A 93 -7.56 4.68 -4.07
N LEU A 94 -6.97 3.56 -3.68
CA LEU A 94 -7.63 2.25 -3.74
C LEU A 94 -8.51 2.05 -2.50
N ARG A 95 -9.66 1.44 -2.70
CA ARG A 95 -10.60 1.07 -1.63
C ARG A 95 -10.16 -0.17 -0.88
N THR A 96 -9.55 -1.13 -1.61
CA THR A 96 -9.07 -2.38 -1.03
C THR A 96 -7.90 -2.13 -0.08
N PRO A 97 -7.91 -2.67 1.15
CA PRO A 97 -6.77 -2.65 2.05
C PRO A 97 -5.51 -3.29 1.46
N LEU A 98 -4.36 -2.65 1.68
CA LEU A 98 -3.06 -3.03 1.11
C LEU A 98 -2.04 -3.32 2.22
N ILE A 99 -1.40 -4.48 2.15
CA ILE A 99 -0.43 -4.93 3.15
C ILE A 99 0.91 -5.22 2.48
N ALA A 100 1.96 -4.50 2.88
CA ALA A 100 3.32 -4.74 2.39
C ALA A 100 4.04 -5.73 3.32
N ALA A 101 4.33 -6.91 2.81
CA ALA A 101 5.12 -7.96 3.45
C ALA A 101 6.57 -7.86 2.98
N MET A 102 7.35 -6.97 3.58
CA MET A 102 8.75 -6.71 3.22
C MET A 102 9.67 -7.81 3.76
N ASN A 103 9.68 -8.96 3.07
CA ASN A 103 10.39 -10.18 3.46
C ASN A 103 11.91 -10.08 3.39
N GLY A 104 12.46 -8.97 2.92
CA GLY A 104 13.89 -8.76 2.76
C GLY A 104 14.25 -7.30 2.53
N SER A 105 15.53 -7.05 2.26
CA SER A 105 16.05 -5.69 2.08
C SER A 105 15.35 -4.92 0.96
N ALA A 106 15.17 -3.61 1.19
CA ALA A 106 14.56 -2.70 0.23
C ALA A 106 15.27 -1.35 0.17
N ALA A 107 15.34 -0.76 -1.04
CA ALA A 107 15.98 0.54 -1.22
C ALA A 107 15.28 1.36 -2.32
N GLY A 108 15.38 2.69 -2.22
CA GLY A 108 14.80 3.61 -3.21
C GLY A 108 13.32 3.35 -3.43
N MET A 109 12.88 3.23 -4.69
CA MET A 109 11.49 2.89 -5.06
C MET A 109 10.99 1.60 -4.40
N GLY A 110 11.87 0.61 -4.19
CA GLY A 110 11.54 -0.61 -3.47
C GLY A 110 11.15 -0.39 -2.00
N LEU A 111 11.48 0.76 -1.43
CA LEU A 111 11.07 1.15 -0.08
C LEU A 111 9.96 2.21 -0.10
N THR A 112 9.97 3.18 -1.02
CA THR A 112 8.95 4.23 -1.05
C THR A 112 7.57 3.69 -1.44
N ILE A 113 7.49 2.71 -2.33
CA ILE A 113 6.22 2.04 -2.69
C ILE A 113 5.54 1.42 -1.45
N PRO A 114 6.19 0.52 -0.68
CA PRO A 114 5.55 -0.05 0.50
C PRO A 114 5.27 0.98 1.61
N MET A 115 5.99 2.12 1.69
CA MET A 115 5.64 3.17 2.63
C MET A 115 4.26 3.78 2.37
N ALA A 116 3.80 3.78 1.14
CA ALA A 116 2.47 4.25 0.75
C ALA A 116 1.35 3.21 0.94
N TRP A 117 1.66 1.96 1.29
CA TRP A 117 0.68 0.92 1.57
C TRP A 117 0.11 1.10 2.99
N ASP A 118 -1.08 0.54 3.25
CA ASP A 118 -1.79 0.80 4.51
C ASP A 118 -1.10 0.17 5.72
N ILE A 119 -0.70 -1.09 5.60
CA ILE A 119 -0.02 -1.85 6.66
C ILE A 119 1.33 -2.35 6.13
N ARG A 120 2.38 -2.30 6.96
CA ARG A 120 3.73 -2.73 6.62
C ARG A 120 4.27 -3.66 7.69
N ILE A 121 4.80 -4.81 7.27
CA ILE A 121 5.56 -5.74 8.11
C ILE A 121 6.93 -5.92 7.48
N ALA A 122 7.99 -5.87 8.24
CA ALA A 122 9.36 -5.91 7.77
C ALA A 122 10.14 -7.11 8.32
N ALA A 123 11.11 -7.61 7.53
CA ALA A 123 12.12 -8.52 8.05
C ALA A 123 13.05 -7.75 9.00
N ALA A 124 13.16 -8.22 10.25
CA ALA A 124 13.84 -7.49 11.35
C ALA A 124 15.30 -7.18 11.04
N ASP A 125 16.04 -8.14 10.49
CA ASP A 125 17.47 -8.03 10.20
C ASP A 125 17.78 -7.54 8.79
N ALA A 126 16.76 -7.28 7.96
CA ALA A 126 16.94 -6.76 6.62
C ALA A 126 17.38 -5.28 6.65
N LYS A 127 18.01 -4.84 5.55
CA LYS A 127 18.50 -3.47 5.41
C LYS A 127 17.56 -2.66 4.52
N TYR A 128 17.15 -1.52 5.03
CA TYR A 128 16.27 -0.55 4.35
C TYR A 128 17.00 0.78 4.17
N SER A 129 16.78 1.49 3.06
CA SER A 129 17.40 2.82 2.87
C SER A 129 16.63 3.66 1.86
N PHE A 130 16.40 4.93 2.21
CA PHE A 130 15.95 5.97 1.29
C PHE A 130 17.16 6.59 0.56
N VAL A 131 17.78 5.84 -0.33
CA VAL A 131 19.09 6.14 -0.95
C VAL A 131 19.13 7.39 -1.84
N PHE A 132 18.01 8.08 -2.05
CA PHE A 132 17.84 9.17 -3.02
C PHE A 132 18.85 10.30 -2.87
N PRO A 133 19.10 10.92 -1.68
CA PRO A 133 20.06 12.00 -1.56
C PRO A 133 21.51 11.56 -1.88
N ARG A 134 21.83 10.28 -1.65
CA ARG A 134 23.12 9.69 -2.05
C ARG A 134 23.26 9.47 -3.55
N ARG A 135 22.21 9.75 -4.32
CA ARG A 135 22.17 9.69 -5.79
C ARG A 135 21.91 11.06 -6.41
N GLY A 136 21.83 12.12 -5.60
CA GLY A 136 21.60 13.50 -6.07
C GLY A 136 20.14 13.74 -6.50
N ILE A 137 19.20 12.93 -6.05
CA ILE A 137 17.77 13.04 -6.34
C ILE A 137 16.94 13.08 -5.07
N VAL A 138 15.70 13.55 -5.16
CA VAL A 138 14.76 13.59 -4.04
C VAL A 138 13.94 12.28 -3.97
N PRO A 139 13.46 11.87 -2.78
CA PRO A 139 12.52 10.77 -2.66
C PRO A 139 11.22 11.02 -3.44
N GLU A 140 10.60 9.94 -3.90
CA GLU A 140 9.39 9.97 -4.71
C GLU A 140 8.25 9.18 -4.05
N PHE A 141 7.13 9.01 -4.75
CA PHE A 141 5.98 8.21 -4.36
C PHE A 141 5.36 8.64 -3.00
N GLY A 142 5.39 9.94 -2.70
CA GLY A 142 4.86 10.50 -1.47
C GLY A 142 5.69 10.26 -0.21
N ALA A 143 6.92 9.72 -0.34
CA ALA A 143 7.76 9.40 0.82
C ALA A 143 8.08 10.63 1.69
N THR A 144 8.30 11.80 1.09
CA THR A 144 8.56 13.05 1.84
C THR A 144 7.37 13.51 2.67
N TRP A 145 6.15 13.09 2.30
CA TRP A 145 4.93 13.38 3.04
C TRP A 145 4.63 12.29 4.09
N LEU A 146 4.81 11.01 3.73
CA LEU A 146 4.46 9.86 4.56
C LEU A 146 5.49 9.59 5.67
N VAL A 147 6.80 9.56 5.33
CA VAL A 147 7.84 9.13 6.28
C VAL A 147 7.89 9.99 7.54
N PRO A 148 7.84 11.36 7.46
CA PRO A 148 7.80 12.17 8.67
C PRO A 148 6.50 12.02 9.48
N ARG A 149 5.38 11.62 8.84
CA ARG A 149 4.12 11.35 9.53
C ARG A 149 4.13 10.02 10.27
N LEU A 150 4.84 9.03 9.74
CA LEU A 150 4.99 7.71 10.36
C LEU A 150 6.02 7.72 11.49
N ALA A 151 7.22 8.26 11.22
CA ALA A 151 8.37 8.20 12.14
C ALA A 151 8.55 9.44 13.02
N GLY A 152 7.72 10.47 12.83
CA GLY A 152 7.96 11.81 13.37
C GLY A 152 8.97 12.59 12.52
N LEU A 153 8.93 13.93 12.64
CA LEU A 153 9.68 14.83 11.76
C LEU A 153 11.20 14.61 11.84
N SER A 154 11.75 14.50 13.06
CA SER A 154 13.21 14.39 13.27
C SER A 154 13.78 13.10 12.70
N ALA A 155 13.20 11.94 13.06
CA ALA A 155 13.66 10.64 12.56
C ALA A 155 13.41 10.51 11.04
N GLY A 156 12.26 10.99 10.57
CA GLY A 156 11.95 11.02 9.14
C GLY A 156 12.96 11.84 8.33
N LEU A 157 13.29 13.05 8.78
CA LEU A 157 14.32 13.91 8.14
C LEU A 157 15.70 13.27 8.21
N GLU A 158 16.10 12.67 9.34
CA GLU A 158 17.38 11.96 9.42
C GLU A 158 17.51 10.90 8.33
N LEU A 159 16.49 10.04 8.17
CA LEU A 159 16.50 8.99 7.15
C LEU A 159 16.48 9.55 5.72
N LEU A 160 15.64 10.56 5.47
CA LEU A 160 15.46 11.12 4.13
C LEU A 160 16.63 12.00 3.69
N LEU A 161 17.31 12.69 4.60
CA LEU A 161 18.47 13.56 4.27
C LEU A 161 19.79 12.78 4.19
N THR A 162 19.98 11.79 5.04
CA THR A 162 21.23 11.02 5.05
C THR A 162 21.23 9.86 4.07
N GLY A 163 20.05 9.30 3.78
CA GLY A 163 19.91 8.04 3.06
C GLY A 163 20.69 6.90 3.72
N ARG A 164 20.91 6.96 5.04
CA ARG A 164 21.60 5.89 5.77
C ARG A 164 20.79 4.60 5.74
N PRO A 165 21.44 3.44 5.78
CA PRO A 165 20.72 2.20 6.01
C PRO A 165 20.20 2.12 7.45
N PHE A 166 19.08 1.41 7.61
CA PHE A 166 18.49 1.05 8.91
C PHE A 166 17.93 -0.36 8.85
N SER A 167 17.73 -1.01 9.98
CA SER A 167 17.16 -2.36 10.07
C SER A 167 15.64 -2.34 10.13
N GLY A 168 15.01 -3.51 9.93
CA GLY A 168 13.56 -3.65 10.15
C GLY A 168 13.18 -3.43 11.61
N ALA A 169 14.06 -3.84 12.55
CA ALA A 169 13.86 -3.57 13.96
C ALA A 169 13.86 -2.06 14.27
N GLU A 170 14.81 -1.29 13.69
CA GLU A 170 14.79 0.18 13.77
C GLU A 170 13.54 0.78 13.13
N ALA A 171 13.11 0.25 11.98
CA ALA A 171 11.87 0.71 11.32
C ALA A 171 10.65 0.55 12.21
N ALA A 172 10.53 -0.57 12.93
CA ALA A 172 9.44 -0.80 13.89
C ALA A 172 9.54 0.14 15.11
N ALA A 173 10.74 0.33 15.65
CA ALA A 173 10.97 1.25 16.77
C ALA A 173 10.63 2.72 16.43
N MET A 174 10.79 3.12 15.16
CA MET A 174 10.46 4.45 14.66
C MET A 174 8.99 4.58 14.19
N GLY A 175 8.21 3.50 14.14
CA GLY A 175 6.84 3.52 13.65
C GLY A 175 6.68 3.47 12.12
N LEU A 176 7.75 3.25 11.36
CA LEU A 176 7.68 3.10 9.89
C LEU A 176 6.95 1.82 9.48
N VAL A 177 7.02 0.79 10.28
CA VAL A 177 6.34 -0.49 10.08
C VAL A 177 5.64 -0.92 11.37
N SER A 178 4.53 -1.66 11.25
CA SER A 178 3.75 -2.12 12.39
C SER A 178 4.44 -3.25 13.17
N ARG A 179 5.21 -4.09 12.48
CA ARG A 179 5.94 -5.24 13.06
C ARG A 179 7.25 -5.46 12.33
N ALA A 180 8.27 -5.92 13.08
CA ALA A 180 9.51 -6.46 12.53
C ALA A 180 9.66 -7.92 13.00
N LEU A 181 9.78 -8.85 12.08
CA LEU A 181 9.75 -10.29 12.31
C LEU A 181 10.93 -10.98 11.61
N PRO A 182 11.27 -12.24 11.94
CA PRO A 182 12.11 -13.07 11.10
C PRO A 182 11.59 -13.11 9.67
N ALA A 183 12.50 -13.13 8.67
CA ALA A 183 12.13 -12.96 7.26
C ALA A 183 11.08 -13.98 6.75
N ASP A 184 11.16 -15.22 7.23
CA ASP A 184 10.23 -16.30 6.91
C ASP A 184 8.84 -16.15 7.54
N GLN A 185 8.71 -15.32 8.57
CA GLN A 185 7.44 -15.04 9.25
C GLN A 185 6.71 -13.79 8.70
N VAL A 186 7.38 -12.98 7.88
CA VAL A 186 6.81 -11.70 7.39
C VAL A 186 5.58 -11.93 6.51
N LEU A 187 5.67 -12.81 5.51
CA LEU A 187 4.54 -13.09 4.63
C LEU A 187 3.39 -13.80 5.36
N PRO A 188 3.62 -14.85 6.17
CA PRO A 188 2.54 -15.44 6.98
C PRO A 188 1.82 -14.43 7.86
N ALA A 189 2.53 -13.54 8.56
CA ALA A 189 1.91 -12.52 9.40
C ALA A 189 1.11 -11.47 8.59
N ALA A 190 1.54 -11.15 7.37
CA ALA A 190 0.79 -10.27 6.48
C ALA A 190 -0.50 -10.95 5.96
N GLN A 191 -0.42 -12.23 5.63
CA GLN A 191 -1.57 -13.03 5.22
C GLN A 191 -2.57 -13.22 6.36
N GLU A 192 -2.12 -13.42 7.59
CA GLU A 192 -2.97 -13.48 8.78
C GLU A 192 -3.82 -12.19 8.91
N ILE A 193 -3.21 -11.02 8.81
CA ILE A 193 -3.93 -9.73 8.85
C ILE A 193 -4.89 -9.61 7.65
N ALA A 194 -4.46 -10.02 6.45
CA ALA A 194 -5.28 -9.96 5.26
C ALA A 194 -6.53 -10.84 5.38
N HIS A 195 -6.39 -12.06 5.90
CA HIS A 195 -7.51 -12.96 6.16
C HIS A 195 -8.41 -12.45 7.28
N ASP A 196 -7.84 -11.87 8.35
CA ASP A 196 -8.66 -11.24 9.40
C ASP A 196 -9.56 -10.13 8.82
N ILE A 197 -9.01 -9.30 7.94
CA ILE A 197 -9.78 -8.29 7.20
C ILE A 197 -10.83 -8.97 6.29
N ALA A 198 -10.44 -9.97 5.51
CA ALA A 198 -11.32 -10.61 4.55
C ALA A 198 -12.51 -11.32 5.22
N ASP A 199 -12.27 -12.01 6.33
CA ASP A 199 -13.24 -12.86 6.99
C ASP A 199 -14.16 -12.08 7.95
N HIS A 200 -13.62 -11.07 8.62
CA HIS A 200 -14.31 -10.45 9.76
C HIS A 200 -14.80 -9.01 9.52
N THR A 201 -14.38 -8.34 8.44
CA THR A 201 -14.77 -6.94 8.22
C THR A 201 -15.67 -6.77 6.99
N SER A 202 -16.53 -5.76 7.01
CA SER A 202 -17.26 -5.31 5.82
C SER A 202 -16.31 -4.65 4.82
N ALA A 203 -16.34 -5.06 3.53
CA ALA A 203 -15.50 -4.44 2.48
C ALA A 203 -15.78 -2.95 2.32
N MET A 204 -17.05 -2.58 2.35
CA MET A 204 -17.48 -1.19 2.27
C MET A 204 -16.97 -0.39 3.48
N SER A 205 -17.10 -0.93 4.68
CA SER A 205 -16.66 -0.24 5.91
C SER A 205 -15.13 -0.11 5.98
N ALA A 206 -14.37 -1.15 5.60
CA ALA A 206 -12.91 -1.09 5.54
C ALA A 206 -12.43 -0.04 4.52
N ALA A 207 -13.05 0.00 3.33
CA ALA A 207 -12.77 0.99 2.30
C ALA A 207 -13.09 2.41 2.77
N ALA A 208 -14.24 2.63 3.41
CA ALA A 208 -14.63 3.93 3.94
C ALA A 208 -13.71 4.41 5.05
N THR A 209 -13.32 3.50 5.97
CA THR A 209 -12.37 3.80 7.05
C THR A 209 -11.01 4.22 6.48
N LYS A 210 -10.48 3.46 5.51
CA LYS A 210 -9.22 3.81 4.83
C LYS A 210 -9.30 5.22 4.21
N ALA A 211 -10.37 5.50 3.46
CA ALA A 211 -10.55 6.81 2.82
C ALA A 211 -10.65 7.96 3.85
N LEU A 212 -11.34 7.75 4.98
CA LEU A 212 -11.42 8.74 6.06
C LEU A 212 -10.05 9.02 6.68
N VAL A 213 -9.25 7.97 6.94
CA VAL A 213 -7.90 8.12 7.51
C VAL A 213 -7.03 8.97 6.60
N TYR A 214 -6.95 8.65 5.29
CA TYR A 214 -6.10 9.41 4.37
C TYR A 214 -6.59 10.85 4.19
N ARG A 215 -7.91 11.10 4.09
CA ARG A 215 -8.47 12.46 4.06
C ARG A 215 -8.18 13.25 5.34
N GLY A 216 -8.25 12.59 6.49
CA GLY A 216 -7.91 13.22 7.77
C GLY A 216 -6.44 13.66 7.88
N LEU A 217 -5.52 12.96 7.18
CA LEU A 217 -4.12 13.37 7.09
C LEU A 217 -3.92 14.65 6.24
N GLU A 218 -4.86 14.97 5.35
CA GLU A 218 -4.81 16.12 4.45
C GLU A 218 -5.66 17.29 4.95
N GLU A 219 -6.65 17.05 5.85
CA GLU A 219 -7.56 18.06 6.38
C GLU A 219 -6.96 18.73 7.63
N PRO A 220 -6.57 20.01 7.56
CA PRO A 220 -6.02 20.73 8.71
C PRO A 220 -7.08 21.11 9.75
N ASP A 221 -8.35 21.18 9.35
CA ASP A 221 -9.46 21.51 10.24
C ASP A 221 -10.07 20.23 10.83
N ARG A 222 -9.75 19.99 12.12
CA ARG A 222 -10.28 18.83 12.85
C ARG A 222 -11.81 18.80 12.91
N ALA A 223 -12.47 19.96 12.98
CA ALA A 223 -13.93 20.02 13.06
C ALA A 223 -14.57 19.53 11.74
N ARG A 224 -14.03 19.98 10.60
CA ARG A 224 -14.48 19.49 9.29
C ARG A 224 -14.26 17.99 9.11
N HIS A 225 -13.12 17.47 9.56
CA HIS A 225 -12.87 16.04 9.50
C HIS A 225 -13.87 15.26 10.38
N HIS A 226 -14.13 15.74 11.60
CA HIS A 226 -15.11 15.14 12.51
C HIS A 226 -16.53 15.16 11.95
N ASP A 227 -16.93 16.25 11.29
CA ASP A 227 -18.24 16.33 10.64
C ASP A 227 -18.37 15.31 9.51
N LEU A 228 -17.33 15.18 8.65
CA LEU A 228 -17.28 14.17 7.59
C LEU A 228 -17.35 12.75 8.16
N GLU A 229 -16.55 12.45 9.20
CA GLU A 229 -16.55 11.15 9.88
C GLU A 229 -17.96 10.84 10.44
N SER A 230 -18.60 11.82 11.08
CA SER A 230 -19.96 11.68 11.63
C SER A 230 -21.02 11.42 10.53
N ASP A 231 -20.89 12.07 9.39
CA ASP A 231 -21.79 11.86 8.24
C ASP A 231 -21.62 10.46 7.64
N VAL A 232 -20.38 10.03 7.48
CA VAL A 232 -20.07 8.67 6.99
C VAL A 232 -20.52 7.62 8.00
N PHE A 233 -20.31 7.83 9.30
CA PHE A 233 -20.78 6.93 10.37
C PHE A 233 -22.30 6.77 10.34
N ARG A 234 -23.04 7.88 10.24
CA ARG A 234 -24.50 7.83 10.13
C ARG A 234 -24.97 7.10 8.88
N TRP A 235 -24.30 7.34 7.75
CA TRP A 235 -24.63 6.69 6.49
C TRP A 235 -24.36 5.18 6.58
N THR A 236 -23.17 4.77 7.04
CA THR A 236 -22.82 3.34 7.17
C THR A 236 -23.72 2.61 8.18
N GLY A 237 -24.12 3.26 9.28
CA GLY A 237 -25.03 2.72 10.26
C GLY A 237 -26.44 2.37 9.73
N GLN A 238 -26.85 2.98 8.62
CA GLN A 238 -28.12 2.71 7.95
C GLN A 238 -28.04 1.57 6.94
N GLN A 239 -26.82 1.09 6.60
CA GLN A 239 -26.61 0.10 5.56
C GLN A 239 -26.91 -1.35 6.05
N ALA A 240 -27.00 -2.26 5.09
CA ALA A 240 -27.26 -3.67 5.36
C ALA A 240 -26.13 -4.32 6.17
N ASP A 241 -24.88 -3.95 5.90
CA ASP A 241 -23.70 -4.47 6.62
C ASP A 241 -23.74 -4.15 8.12
N ALA A 242 -24.21 -2.96 8.52
CA ALA A 242 -24.35 -2.61 9.94
C ALA A 242 -25.36 -3.52 10.65
N ARG A 243 -26.48 -3.83 10.01
CA ARG A 243 -27.50 -4.76 10.54
C ARG A 243 -26.95 -6.18 10.63
N GLU A 244 -26.25 -6.64 9.58
CA GLU A 244 -25.63 -7.97 9.55
C GLU A 244 -24.56 -8.11 10.62
N GLY A 245 -23.67 -7.12 10.76
CA GLY A 245 -22.60 -7.15 11.77
C GLY A 245 -23.14 -7.27 13.18
N ILE A 246 -24.19 -6.50 13.52
CA ILE A 246 -24.86 -6.58 14.83
C ILE A 246 -25.55 -7.94 15.01
N ALA A 247 -26.27 -8.43 13.99
CA ALA A 247 -26.96 -9.72 14.07
C ALA A 247 -25.97 -10.88 14.22
N ALA A 248 -24.89 -10.91 13.45
CA ALA A 248 -23.85 -11.92 13.52
C ALA A 248 -23.18 -11.95 14.90
N PHE A 249 -22.84 -10.78 15.45
CA PHE A 249 -22.28 -10.65 16.79
C PHE A 249 -23.19 -11.22 17.88
N LEU A 250 -24.47 -10.81 17.88
CA LEU A 250 -25.45 -11.30 18.87
C LEU A 250 -25.72 -12.81 18.74
N GLN A 251 -25.70 -13.34 17.52
CA GLN A 251 -25.89 -14.75 17.21
C GLN A 251 -24.62 -15.59 17.33
N LYS A 252 -23.46 -14.98 17.61
CA LYS A 252 -22.15 -15.65 17.73
C LYS A 252 -21.80 -16.48 16.47
N ARG A 253 -22.05 -15.95 15.29
CA ARG A 253 -21.74 -16.55 14.00
C ARG A 253 -20.87 -15.63 13.15
N ALA A 254 -20.24 -16.19 12.13
CA ALA A 254 -19.53 -15.38 11.12
C ALA A 254 -20.52 -14.46 10.37
N PRO A 255 -20.13 -13.21 10.09
CA PRO A 255 -20.95 -12.29 9.31
C PRO A 255 -20.97 -12.68 7.82
N ARG A 256 -22.03 -12.28 7.13
CA ARG A 256 -22.16 -12.41 5.68
C ARG A 256 -22.44 -11.04 5.11
N TRP A 257 -21.37 -10.38 4.67
CA TRP A 257 -21.42 -8.99 4.22
C TRP A 257 -22.12 -8.87 2.86
N PRO A 258 -23.29 -8.22 2.74
CA PRO A 258 -24.02 -8.10 1.48
C PRO A 258 -23.52 -6.99 0.57
N LEU A 259 -22.78 -6.01 1.10
CA LEU A 259 -22.37 -4.84 0.33
C LEU A 259 -21.00 -5.00 -0.33
N ALA A 260 -20.87 -4.39 -1.50
CA ALA A 260 -19.66 -4.39 -2.33
C ALA A 260 -18.88 -3.08 -2.17
N LYS A 261 -17.54 -3.15 -2.15
CA LYS A 261 -16.68 -1.96 -2.08
C LYS A 261 -16.76 -1.10 -3.34
N THR A 262 -17.11 -1.71 -4.50
CA THR A 262 -17.13 -1.00 -5.79
C THR A 262 -18.40 -0.19 -5.99
N THR A 263 -19.55 -0.67 -5.54
CA THR A 263 -20.86 -0.04 -5.78
C THR A 263 -21.48 0.61 -4.56
N ASP A 264 -21.20 0.10 -3.36
CA ASP A 264 -21.88 0.51 -2.13
C ASP A 264 -20.98 1.43 -1.26
N PHE A 265 -20.26 2.33 -1.90
CA PHE A 265 -19.32 3.23 -1.23
C PHE A 265 -19.99 4.54 -0.78
N PRO A 266 -19.68 5.11 0.41
CA PRO A 266 -20.28 6.34 0.89
C PRO A 266 -20.11 7.49 -0.11
N PRO A 267 -21.20 8.14 -0.55
CA PRO A 267 -21.14 9.25 -1.52
C PRO A 267 -20.31 10.44 -1.02
N GLN A 268 -20.24 10.65 0.31
CA GLN A 268 -19.42 11.68 0.95
C GLN A 268 -17.91 11.47 0.71
N LEU A 269 -17.50 10.23 0.43
CA LEU A 269 -16.13 9.83 0.18
C LEU A 269 -15.84 9.59 -1.31
N ALA A 270 -16.82 9.73 -2.18
CA ALA A 270 -16.57 9.66 -3.62
C ALA A 270 -15.50 10.70 -4.02
N ALA A 271 -14.60 10.32 -4.92
CA ALA A 271 -13.65 11.28 -5.46
C ALA A 271 -14.41 12.45 -6.08
N PRO A 272 -13.99 13.70 -5.91
CA PRO A 272 -14.57 14.80 -6.65
C PRO A 272 -14.44 14.49 -8.15
N ASP A 273 -15.48 14.84 -8.92
CA ASP A 273 -15.46 14.70 -10.37
C ASP A 273 -14.16 15.32 -10.91
N PRO A 274 -13.34 14.57 -11.68
CA PRO A 274 -12.13 15.12 -12.29
C PRO A 274 -12.35 16.45 -13.04
N ALA A 275 -13.56 16.69 -13.54
CA ALA A 275 -13.97 17.94 -14.18
C ALA A 275 -14.07 19.13 -13.18
N THR A 276 -14.16 18.89 -11.88
CA THR A 276 -14.22 19.92 -10.83
C THR A 276 -12.86 20.25 -10.22
N LEU A 277 -11.83 19.47 -10.52
CA LEU A 277 -10.44 19.74 -10.12
C LEU A 277 -9.80 20.66 -11.17
N ARG A 278 -9.91 21.98 -10.96
CA ARG A 278 -9.20 23.00 -11.75
C ARG A 278 -7.90 23.40 -11.09
#